data_020fc4e8c47018bb961d1e37379e82c4
#
_entry.id   020fc4e8c47018bb961d1e37379e82c4
#
_cell.length_a   1.000
_cell.length_b   1.000
_cell.length_c   1.000
_cell.angle_alpha   90.00
_cell.angle_beta   90.00
_cell.angle_gamma   90.00
#
_symmetry.space_group_name_H-M   'P 1'
#
loop_
_entity.id
_entity.type
_entity.pdbx_description
1 polymer ?
#
loop_
_entity_poly.entity_id
_entity_poly.type
_entity_poly.pdbx_seq_one_letter_code
_entity_poly.pdbx_strand_id
1 'polypeptide(L)' 'MISFEPFREIIKRKSLSTYYLRNKCGLYNLDNKTIDRLMSDQSVSTNTINSLCNILKCEVTDIMEFAPDVNNEDKE' A
#
# COMPACT_ATOMS: atom_id res chain seq x y z
N MET A 1 8.08 4.12 -11.22
CA MET A 1 7.02 3.20 -10.80
C MET A 1 6.60 3.47 -9.37
N ILE A 2 5.41 3.08 -9.05
CA ILE A 2 4.94 3.24 -7.67
C ILE A 2 5.23 1.95 -6.90
N SER A 3 5.73 2.10 -5.70
CA SER A 3 6.02 0.97 -4.84
C SER A 3 5.23 1.10 -3.55
N PHE A 4 4.72 0.00 -3.04
CA PHE A 4 4.05 -0.02 -1.75
C PHE A 4 4.96 -0.59 -0.66
N GLU A 5 6.24 -0.54 -0.89
CA GLU A 5 7.19 -1.00 0.12
C GLU A 5 7.03 -0.26 1.43
N PRO A 6 6.81 1.08 1.46
CA PRO A 6 6.60 1.74 2.74
C PRO A 6 5.45 1.15 3.53
N PHE A 7 4.36 0.79 2.84
CA PHE A 7 3.23 0.14 3.50
C PHE A 7 3.65 -1.21 4.08
N ARG A 8 4.38 -1.99 3.30
CA ARG A 8 4.81 -3.32 3.77
C ARG A 8 5.74 -3.21 4.97
N GLU A 9 6.56 -2.16 5.00
CA GLU A 9 7.43 -1.92 6.15
C GLU A 9 6.62 -1.59 7.40
N ILE A 10 5.57 -0.78 7.23
CA ILE A 10 4.75 -0.41 8.37
C ILE A 10 4.05 -1.62 8.98
N ILE A 11 3.45 -2.47 8.14
CA ILE A 11 2.72 -3.60 8.68
C ILE A 11 3.68 -4.59 9.33
N LYS A 12 4.88 -4.69 8.81
CA LYS A 12 5.87 -5.55 9.42
C LYS A 12 6.29 -4.99 10.78
N ARG A 13 6.53 -3.69 10.83
CA ARG A 13 6.95 -3.06 12.07
C ARG A 13 5.88 -3.13 13.14
N LYS A 14 4.62 -3.02 12.74
CA LYS A 14 3.52 -3.07 13.69
C LYS A 14 2.97 -4.47 13.88
N SER A 15 3.55 -5.45 13.22
CA SER A 15 3.13 -6.86 13.32
C SER A 15 1.67 -7.04 12.94
N LEU A 16 1.22 -6.32 11.93
CA LEU A 16 -0.16 -6.45 11.48
C LEU A 16 -0.24 -7.59 10.46
N SER A 17 -1.32 -8.36 10.52
CA SER A 17 -1.51 -9.47 9.61
C SER A 17 -2.49 -9.09 8.52
N THR A 18 -2.51 -9.87 7.45
CA THR A 18 -3.50 -9.66 6.41
C THR A 18 -4.89 -9.95 6.93
N TYR A 19 -5.01 -10.84 7.90
CA TYR A 19 -6.29 -11.12 8.53
C TYR A 19 -6.83 -9.84 9.19
N TYR A 20 -5.97 -9.10 9.86
CA TYR A 20 -6.36 -7.84 10.50
C TYR A 20 -6.90 -6.88 9.46
N LEU A 21 -6.18 -6.75 8.34
CA LEU A 21 -6.58 -5.82 7.29
C LEU A 21 -7.89 -6.22 6.64
N ARG A 22 -8.20 -7.51 6.62
CA ARG A 22 -9.44 -7.97 5.99
C ARG A 22 -10.63 -7.93 6.92
N ASN A 23 -10.40 -8.10 8.22
CA ASN A 23 -11.51 -8.37 9.12
C ASN A 23 -11.62 -7.47 10.32
N LYS A 24 -10.61 -6.71 10.66
CA LYS A 24 -10.61 -5.97 11.92
C LYS A 24 -10.55 -4.45 11.72
N CYS A 25 -10.85 -3.98 10.54
CA CYS A 25 -10.74 -2.56 10.24
C CYS A 25 -12.08 -1.89 9.98
N GLY A 26 -13.17 -2.60 10.22
CA GLY A 26 -14.51 -2.01 10.09
C GLY A 26 -14.82 -1.59 8.66
N LEU A 27 -15.13 -0.32 8.49
CA LEU A 27 -15.47 0.20 7.18
C LEU A 27 -14.30 0.15 6.20
N TYR A 28 -13.10 -0.01 6.71
CA TYR A 28 -11.91 0.04 5.88
C TYR A 28 -11.32 -1.32 5.59
N ASN A 29 -12.07 -2.39 5.85
CA ASN A 29 -11.58 -3.73 5.55
C ASN A 29 -11.20 -3.86 4.08
N LEU A 30 -10.11 -4.55 3.82
CA LEU A 30 -9.62 -4.75 2.47
C LEU A 30 -9.91 -6.18 2.04
N ASP A 31 -10.13 -6.38 0.74
CA ASP A 31 -10.35 -7.74 0.25
C ASP A 31 -9.02 -8.36 -0.15
N ASN A 32 -9.05 -9.67 -0.42
CA ASN A 32 -7.84 -10.41 -0.74
C ASN A 32 -7.14 -9.89 -1.97
N LYS A 33 -7.89 -9.51 -2.99
CA LYS A 33 -7.29 -9.03 -4.21
C LYS A 33 -6.54 -7.73 -3.99
N THR A 34 -7.12 -6.85 -3.20
CA THR A 34 -6.48 -5.59 -2.89
C THR A 34 -5.20 -5.81 -2.11
N ILE A 35 -5.24 -6.72 -1.14
CA ILE A 35 -4.06 -7.02 -0.35
C ILE A 35 -2.96 -7.60 -1.26
N ASP A 36 -3.34 -8.50 -2.17
CA ASP A 36 -2.36 -9.09 -3.08
C ASP A 36 -1.71 -8.02 -3.95
N ARG A 37 -2.48 -7.04 -4.39
CA ARG A 37 -1.93 -5.96 -5.19
C ARG A 37 -0.95 -5.12 -4.40
N LEU A 38 -1.27 -4.84 -3.15
CA LEU A 38 -0.37 -4.06 -2.31
C LEU A 38 0.93 -4.82 -2.05
N MET A 39 0.86 -6.13 -1.97
CA MET A 39 2.05 -6.94 -1.72
C MET A 39 2.91 -7.09 -2.95
N SER A 40 2.37 -6.86 -4.14
CA SER A 40 3.11 -7.04 -5.39
C SER A 40 3.24 -5.76 -6.19
N ASP A 41 3.00 -4.62 -5.57
CA ASP A 41 3.16 -3.31 -6.21
C ASP A 41 2.26 -3.12 -7.42
N GLN A 42 1.08 -3.71 -7.37
CA GLN A 42 0.11 -3.53 -8.43
C GLN A 42 -0.83 -2.39 -8.08
N SER A 43 -1.47 -1.87 -9.10
CA SER A 43 -2.30 -0.69 -8.96
C SER A 43 -3.50 -0.92 -8.05
N VAL A 44 -3.80 0.03 -7.19
CA VAL A 44 -4.99 0.00 -6.35
C VAL A 44 -5.69 1.35 -6.49
N SER A 45 -6.94 1.40 -6.08
CA SER A 45 -7.69 2.64 -6.20
C SER A 45 -7.28 3.63 -5.12
N THR A 46 -7.56 4.89 -5.34
CA THR A 46 -7.31 5.90 -4.32
C THR A 46 -8.20 5.69 -3.09
N ASN A 47 -9.34 5.03 -3.25
CA ASN A 47 -10.15 4.66 -2.09
C ASN A 47 -9.39 3.70 -1.18
N THR A 48 -8.62 2.79 -1.77
CA THR A 48 -7.80 1.89 -1.00
C THR A 48 -6.73 2.67 -0.23
N ILE A 49 -6.12 3.65 -0.88
CA ILE A 49 -5.12 4.48 -0.22
C ILE A 49 -5.75 5.23 0.95
N ASN A 50 -6.95 5.75 0.73
CA ASN A 50 -7.67 6.44 1.80
C ASN A 50 -7.92 5.49 2.99
N SER A 51 -8.33 4.26 2.69
CA SER A 51 -8.57 3.29 3.74
C SER A 51 -7.30 3.00 4.53
N LEU A 52 -6.20 2.81 3.83
CA LEU A 52 -4.93 2.52 4.50
C LEU A 52 -4.49 3.66 5.40
N CYS A 53 -4.65 4.89 4.95
CA CYS A 53 -4.28 6.03 5.77
C CYS A 53 -5.14 6.09 7.02
N ASN A 54 -6.41 5.74 6.90
CA ASN A 54 -7.30 5.72 8.06
C ASN A 54 -6.96 4.57 9.01
N ILE A 55 -6.65 3.40 8.47
CA ILE A 55 -6.32 2.24 9.29
C ILE A 55 -5.03 2.49 10.06
N LEU A 56 -4.02 3.00 9.37
CA LEU A 56 -2.70 3.11 9.94
C LEU A 56 -2.43 4.48 10.55
N LYS A 57 -3.37 5.42 10.40
CA LYS A 57 -3.24 6.77 10.92
C LYS A 57 -1.97 7.43 10.43
N CYS A 58 -1.79 7.38 9.13
CA CYS A 58 -0.56 7.88 8.52
C CYS A 58 -0.90 8.67 7.25
N GLU A 59 0.13 9.14 6.58
CA GLU A 59 -0.03 9.92 5.36
C GLU A 59 0.24 9.06 4.13
N VAL A 60 -0.11 9.58 2.96
CA VAL A 60 0.05 8.85 1.72
C VAL A 60 1.51 8.47 1.50
N THR A 61 2.43 9.35 1.85
CA THR A 61 3.85 9.07 1.66
C THR A 61 4.36 7.97 2.57
N ASP A 62 3.59 7.61 3.60
CA ASP A 62 3.95 6.48 4.44
C ASP A 62 3.48 5.16 3.86
N ILE A 63 2.64 5.22 2.83
CA ILE A 63 2.05 4.03 2.22
C ILE A 63 2.77 3.68 0.92
N MET A 64 3.10 4.67 0.11
CA MET A 64 3.64 4.42 -1.21
C MET A 64 4.71 5.43 -1.56
N GLU A 65 5.56 5.08 -2.49
CA GLU A 65 6.60 5.96 -2.94
C GLU A 65 6.76 5.83 -4.44
N PHE A 66 7.33 6.85 -5.05
CA PHE A 66 7.58 6.85 -6.47
C PHE A 66 9.08 6.70 -6.71
N ALA A 67 9.43 5.79 -7.59
CA ALA A 67 10.80 5.65 -8.03
C ALA A 67 10.79 5.77 -9.54
N PRO A 68 11.61 6.65 -10.13
CA PRO A 68 11.62 6.78 -11.58
C PRO A 68 11.97 5.46 -12.24
N ASP A 69 11.32 5.19 -13.35
CA ASP A 69 11.62 3.97 -14.08
C ASP A 69 13.02 4.08 -14.64
N VAL A 70 13.75 3.01 -14.58
CA VAL A 70 15.08 2.99 -15.14
C VAL A 70 14.94 2.68 -16.60
N ASN A 71 15.16 3.69 -17.43
CA ASN A 71 14.93 3.53 -18.84
C ASN A 71 15.93 4.38 -19.59
N ASN A 72 16.71 3.77 -20.44
CA ASN A 72 17.74 4.51 -21.14
C ASN A 72 17.20 5.53 -22.11
N GLU A 73 15.98 5.33 -22.56
CA GLU A 73 15.44 6.28 -23.46
C GLU A 73 15.03 7.52 -22.83
N ASP A 74 14.98 7.58 -21.53
CA ASP A 74 14.56 8.76 -20.85
C ASP A 74 15.62 9.77 -20.75
N LYS A 75 16.79 9.48 -21.21
CA LYS A 75 17.74 10.41 -21.07
C LYS A 75 17.57 11.40 -22.02
N GLU A 76 17.69 12.42 -21.80
CA GLU A 76 17.55 13.40 -22.73
C GLU A 76 18.11 14.45 -22.43
#